data_a8b2e69e94d11c0df43e80e2d695a640
#
_entry.id   a8b2e69e94d11c0df43e80e2d695a640
#
_cell.length_a   1.000
_cell.length_b   1.000
_cell.length_c   1.000
_cell.angle_alpha   90.00
_cell.angle_beta   90.00
_cell.angle_gamma   90.00
#
_symmetry.space_group_name_H-M   'P 1'
#
loop_
_entity.id
_entity.type
_entity.pdbx_description
1 polymer ?
#
loop_
_entity_poly.entity_id
_entity_poly.type
_entity_poly.pdbx_seq_one_letter_code
_entity_poly.pdbx_strand_id
1 'polypeptide(L)'
;MENSPATLEWGVTGAKRAAARGDVAVVVDVLRFTSAVVAAVAAGATVYPYRGSDAANFARQHDAELARGNSRFSLSPLSFTDCAGARLVLPSPNGSTVTAHAARSCPVFAGALINARAAGAAAADLARERSSGLTVIACGERPLDRWEEERSYEFRPAIEDWLGAGAILAALGEDYEMTAEAVLAVRAFQSAGPMLGALIANSESGLELVEKGRGEDVPYCSQLDSHDVAPLLIDGAFAPS
;
A
#
# COMPACT_ATOMS: atom_id res chain seq x y z
N MET A 1 -29.41 -4.47 2.64
CA MET A 1 -28.87 -3.49 1.68
C MET A 1 -27.79 -4.22 0.92
N GLU A 2 -27.86 -4.23 -0.42
CA GLU A 2 -26.79 -4.82 -1.23
C GLU A 2 -25.52 -3.99 -1.01
N ASN A 3 -24.45 -4.66 -0.55
CA ASN A 3 -23.13 -4.03 -0.46
C ASN A 3 -22.67 -3.69 -1.88
N SER A 4 -22.10 -2.49 -2.07
CA SER A 4 -21.44 -2.18 -3.33
C SER A 4 -20.28 -3.15 -3.58
N PRO A 5 -20.06 -3.61 -4.82
CA PRO A 5 -19.03 -4.57 -5.12
C PRO A 5 -17.62 -4.02 -4.81
N ALA A 6 -16.70 -4.91 -4.43
CA ALA A 6 -15.29 -4.55 -4.29
C ALA A 6 -14.70 -4.19 -5.66
N THR A 7 -13.91 -3.12 -5.68
CA THR A 7 -13.38 -2.51 -6.90
C THR A 7 -11.86 -2.49 -6.89
N LEU A 8 -11.23 -2.74 -8.04
CA LEU A 8 -9.82 -2.43 -8.26
C LEU A 8 -9.69 -1.08 -8.97
N GLU A 9 -8.86 -0.23 -8.44
CA GLU A 9 -8.52 1.06 -9.04
C GLU A 9 -7.00 1.25 -9.10
N TRP A 10 -6.55 2.26 -9.88
CA TRP A 10 -5.14 2.53 -10.08
C TRP A 10 -4.76 3.98 -9.72
N GLY A 11 -3.68 4.12 -8.97
CA GLY A 11 -2.98 5.37 -8.73
C GLY A 11 -3.85 6.48 -8.16
N VAL A 12 -3.47 7.73 -8.42
CA VAL A 12 -4.19 8.92 -7.91
C VAL A 12 -5.58 9.05 -8.49
N THR A 13 -5.79 8.66 -9.74
CA THR A 13 -7.12 8.71 -10.36
C THR A 13 -8.06 7.77 -9.64
N GLY A 14 -7.61 6.55 -9.34
CA GLY A 14 -8.36 5.58 -8.57
C GLY A 14 -8.65 6.06 -7.14
N ALA A 15 -7.66 6.64 -6.46
CA ALA A 15 -7.83 7.22 -5.14
C ALA A 15 -8.89 8.33 -5.11
N LYS A 16 -8.90 9.21 -6.11
CA LYS A 16 -9.92 10.26 -6.26
C LYS A 16 -11.32 9.68 -6.48
N ARG A 17 -11.44 8.60 -7.26
CA ARG A 17 -12.73 7.91 -7.48
C ARG A 17 -13.23 7.24 -6.21
N ALA A 18 -12.38 6.51 -5.50
CA ALA A 18 -12.72 5.91 -4.21
C ALA A 18 -13.18 6.97 -3.20
N ALA A 19 -12.45 8.09 -3.10
CA ALA A 19 -12.80 9.20 -2.22
C ALA A 19 -14.16 9.85 -2.61
N ALA A 20 -14.46 9.96 -3.90
CA ALA A 20 -15.74 10.50 -4.36
C ALA A 20 -16.93 9.58 -4.02
N ARG A 21 -16.71 8.26 -3.92
CA ARG A 21 -17.74 7.28 -3.49
C ARG A 21 -17.83 7.16 -1.97
N GLY A 22 -16.82 7.62 -1.22
CA GLY A 22 -16.74 7.42 0.23
C GLY A 22 -16.46 5.97 0.63
N ASP A 23 -15.77 5.22 -0.23
CA ASP A 23 -15.44 3.82 -0.01
C ASP A 23 -14.45 3.65 1.16
N VAL A 24 -14.35 2.45 1.71
CA VAL A 24 -13.14 2.04 2.44
C VAL A 24 -12.05 1.73 1.41
N ALA A 25 -10.86 2.29 1.58
CA ALA A 25 -9.76 2.14 0.64
C ALA A 25 -8.63 1.28 1.21
N VAL A 26 -8.06 0.37 0.41
CA VAL A 26 -6.80 -0.31 0.71
C VAL A 26 -5.78 0.14 -0.33
N VAL A 27 -4.75 0.86 0.10
CA VAL A 27 -3.64 1.31 -0.77
C VAL A 27 -2.58 0.22 -0.84
N VAL A 28 -2.12 -0.10 -2.06
CA VAL A 28 -1.17 -1.18 -2.34
C VAL A 28 0.02 -0.63 -3.12
N ASP A 29 1.20 -0.66 -2.50
CA ASP A 29 2.52 -0.29 -3.06
C ASP A 29 3.51 -1.32 -2.50
N VAL A 30 3.57 -2.48 -3.16
CA VAL A 30 4.28 -3.68 -2.66
C VAL A 30 5.78 -3.44 -2.60
N LEU A 31 6.34 -2.77 -3.63
CA LEU A 31 7.74 -2.44 -3.70
C LEU A 31 7.95 -0.92 -3.67
N ARG A 32 7.91 -0.26 -2.47
CA ARG A 32 8.07 -0.89 -1.13
C ARG A 32 7.20 -0.23 -0.06
N PHE A 33 6.44 0.80 -0.39
CA PHE A 33 5.87 1.70 0.63
C PHE A 33 4.92 0.98 1.59
N THR A 34 3.90 0.27 1.09
CA THR A 34 2.93 -0.38 2.00
C THR A 34 3.55 -1.57 2.72
N SER A 35 4.48 -2.29 2.10
CA SER A 35 5.26 -3.32 2.80
C SER A 35 6.08 -2.73 3.96
N ALA A 36 6.70 -1.56 3.76
CA ALA A 36 7.42 -0.84 4.81
C ALA A 36 6.49 -0.37 5.94
N VAL A 37 5.30 0.16 5.59
CA VAL A 37 4.28 0.55 6.58
C VAL A 37 3.84 -0.66 7.42
N VAL A 38 3.54 -1.78 6.77
CA VAL A 38 3.13 -3.02 7.45
C VAL A 38 4.21 -3.51 8.40
N ALA A 39 5.46 -3.60 7.94
CA ALA A 39 6.59 -4.03 8.76
C ALA A 39 6.81 -3.12 9.97
N ALA A 40 6.76 -1.80 9.78
CA ALA A 40 6.94 -0.83 10.86
C ALA A 40 5.81 -0.92 11.91
N VAL A 41 4.54 -0.99 11.47
CA VAL A 41 3.39 -1.08 12.36
C VAL A 41 3.37 -2.43 13.09
N ALA A 42 3.72 -3.53 12.42
CA ALA A 42 3.87 -4.84 13.05
C ALA A 42 4.97 -4.85 14.15
N ALA A 43 6.01 -4.04 13.97
CA ALA A 43 7.07 -3.83 14.97
C ALA A 43 6.71 -2.77 16.03
N GLY A 44 5.47 -2.26 16.05
CA GLY A 44 4.95 -1.36 17.07
C GLY A 44 5.20 0.13 16.82
N ALA A 45 5.59 0.53 15.62
CA ALA A 45 5.74 1.94 15.25
C ALA A 45 4.44 2.55 14.73
N THR A 46 4.40 3.88 14.72
CA THR A 46 3.39 4.70 14.04
C THR A 46 4.03 5.37 12.83
N VAL A 47 3.39 5.31 11.65
CA VAL A 47 3.98 5.75 10.38
C VAL A 47 3.18 6.87 9.74
N TYR A 48 3.79 8.04 9.59
CA TYR A 48 3.25 9.18 8.86
C TYR A 48 3.64 9.08 7.38
N PRO A 49 2.69 8.80 6.47
CA PRO A 49 2.96 8.89 5.04
C PRO A 49 3.22 10.35 4.66
N TYR A 50 4.31 10.61 3.97
CA TYR A 50 4.65 11.97 3.59
C TYR A 50 4.88 12.13 2.11
N ARG A 51 4.29 13.18 1.55
CA ARG A 51 4.57 13.67 0.19
C ARG A 51 5.02 15.13 0.27
N GLY A 52 6.11 15.46 -0.30
CA GLY A 52 6.60 16.84 -0.35
C GLY A 52 8.10 16.95 -0.16
N SER A 53 8.61 18.16 -0.28
CA SER A 53 10.05 18.43 -0.25
C SER A 53 10.64 18.63 1.14
N ASP A 54 9.80 18.97 2.16
CA ASP A 54 10.27 19.32 3.51
C ASP A 54 9.89 18.27 4.57
N ALA A 55 10.25 17.01 4.28
CA ALA A 55 10.00 15.91 5.20
C ALA A 55 10.70 16.06 6.55
N ALA A 56 11.85 16.73 6.57
CA ALA A 56 12.60 16.94 7.82
C ALA A 56 11.88 17.91 8.78
N ASN A 57 11.26 18.95 8.26
CA ASN A 57 10.47 19.87 9.09
C ASN A 57 9.19 19.18 9.58
N PHE A 58 8.52 18.46 8.70
CA PHE A 58 7.34 17.68 9.06
C PHE A 58 7.66 16.68 10.19
N ALA A 59 8.78 15.97 10.11
CA ALA A 59 9.22 15.03 11.14
C ALA A 59 9.42 15.73 12.50
N ARG A 60 10.09 16.90 12.52
CA ARG A 60 10.26 17.69 13.77
C ARG A 60 8.91 18.13 14.36
N GLN A 61 7.97 18.58 13.53
CA GLN A 61 6.64 19.01 14.00
C GLN A 61 5.82 17.89 14.63
N HIS A 62 6.08 16.62 14.24
CA HIS A 62 5.36 15.46 14.74
C HIS A 62 6.15 14.66 15.79
N ASP A 63 7.31 15.17 16.23
CA ASP A 63 8.23 14.44 17.12
C ASP A 63 8.51 13.03 16.59
N ALA A 64 8.90 12.95 15.32
CA ALA A 64 9.05 11.71 14.58
C ALA A 64 10.43 11.62 13.92
N GLU A 65 10.94 10.41 13.74
CA GLU A 65 12.16 10.15 12.98
C GLU A 65 11.86 10.12 11.48
N LEU A 66 12.75 10.71 10.69
CA LEU A 66 12.64 10.65 9.22
C LEU A 66 13.27 9.37 8.70
N ALA A 67 12.44 8.47 8.17
CA ALA A 67 12.86 7.24 7.51
C ALA A 67 13.30 7.54 6.07
N ARG A 68 14.61 7.76 5.85
CA ARG A 68 15.14 8.16 4.54
C ARG A 68 16.58 7.70 4.32
N GLY A 69 16.87 7.22 3.12
CA GLY A 69 18.23 6.96 2.64
C GLY A 69 18.98 5.96 3.52
N ASN A 70 20.09 6.39 4.12
CA ASN A 70 20.96 5.58 4.98
C ASN A 70 20.69 5.79 6.49
N SER A 71 19.54 6.40 6.87
CA SER A 71 19.15 6.46 8.27
C SER A 71 18.81 5.07 8.81
N ARG A 72 18.66 4.96 10.13
CA ARG A 72 18.27 3.73 10.81
C ARG A 72 17.02 3.09 10.17
N PHE A 73 16.04 3.92 9.79
CA PHE A 73 14.82 3.52 9.13
C PHE A 73 14.75 4.09 7.71
N SER A 74 14.19 3.33 6.79
CA SER A 74 14.06 3.71 5.36
C SER A 74 12.80 3.08 4.74
N LEU A 75 12.65 3.18 3.41
CA LEU A 75 11.61 2.42 2.68
C LEU A 75 11.89 0.90 2.64
N SER A 76 13.05 0.43 3.11
CA SER A 76 13.31 -1.01 3.24
C SER A 76 12.51 -1.56 4.41
N PRO A 77 11.60 -2.53 4.23
CA PRO A 77 10.88 -3.16 5.33
C PRO A 77 11.80 -3.86 6.32
N LEU A 78 12.99 -4.28 5.87
CA LEU A 78 14.03 -4.91 6.70
C LEU A 78 14.66 -3.94 7.73
N SER A 79 14.45 -2.63 7.57
CA SER A 79 15.00 -1.62 8.48
C SER A 79 14.21 -1.47 9.79
N PHE A 80 12.99 -2.00 9.87
CA PHE A 80 12.11 -1.80 11.04
C PHE A 80 12.33 -2.86 12.12
N THR A 81 13.51 -2.83 12.71
CA THR A 81 13.84 -3.60 13.92
C THR A 81 13.88 -2.66 15.12
N ASP A 82 13.42 -3.12 16.29
CA ASP A 82 13.44 -2.36 17.54
C ASP A 82 12.83 -0.94 17.43
N CYS A 83 11.68 -0.84 16.75
CA CYS A 83 10.99 0.43 16.55
C CYS A 83 9.67 0.55 17.33
N ALA A 84 9.46 -0.27 18.36
CA ALA A 84 8.26 -0.20 19.19
C ALA A 84 8.11 1.19 19.83
N GLY A 85 6.94 1.80 19.65
CA GLY A 85 6.66 3.17 20.11
C GLY A 85 7.29 4.28 19.27
N ALA A 86 8.08 3.97 18.24
CA ALA A 86 8.66 4.98 17.36
C ALA A 86 7.57 5.65 16.50
N ARG A 87 7.76 6.94 16.25
CA ARG A 87 6.97 7.73 15.30
C ARG A 87 7.85 8.01 14.08
N LEU A 88 7.42 7.57 12.92
CA LEU A 88 8.25 7.56 11.72
C LEU A 88 7.57 8.37 10.60
N VAL A 89 8.31 9.26 9.95
CA VAL A 89 7.87 9.88 8.69
C VAL A 89 8.48 9.09 7.54
N LEU A 90 7.63 8.54 6.68
CA LEU A 90 8.03 7.70 5.56
C LEU A 90 7.67 8.37 4.23
N PRO A 91 8.65 9.05 3.58
CA PRO A 91 8.42 9.64 2.28
C PRO A 91 8.31 8.60 1.18
N SER A 92 7.28 8.70 0.35
CA SER A 92 7.11 7.90 -0.87
C SER A 92 6.45 8.71 -1.97
N PRO A 93 6.97 8.66 -3.22
CA PRO A 93 6.34 9.35 -4.35
C PRO A 93 4.98 8.78 -4.74
N ASN A 94 4.83 7.45 -4.70
CA ASN A 94 3.62 6.76 -5.14
C ASN A 94 2.67 6.52 -3.97
N GLY A 95 3.02 5.64 -3.03
CA GLY A 95 2.14 5.22 -1.95
C GLY A 95 1.64 6.36 -1.06
N SER A 96 2.53 7.27 -0.61
CA SER A 96 2.08 8.42 0.21
C SER A 96 1.18 9.39 -0.57
N THR A 97 1.41 9.55 -1.89
CA THR A 97 0.57 10.41 -2.73
C THR A 97 -0.82 9.82 -2.92
N VAL A 98 -0.92 8.52 -3.23
CA VAL A 98 -2.20 7.80 -3.37
C VAL A 98 -2.96 7.82 -2.05
N THR A 99 -2.27 7.52 -0.93
CA THR A 99 -2.83 7.60 0.42
C THR A 99 -3.43 8.98 0.71
N ALA A 100 -2.71 10.06 0.44
CA ALA A 100 -3.18 11.41 0.70
C ALA A 100 -4.42 11.81 -0.14
N HIS A 101 -4.57 11.24 -1.35
CA HIS A 101 -5.75 11.47 -2.17
C HIS A 101 -6.96 10.64 -1.71
N ALA A 102 -6.77 9.40 -1.30
CA ALA A 102 -7.83 8.55 -0.76
C ALA A 102 -8.33 9.08 0.60
N ALA A 103 -7.42 9.47 1.48
CA ALA A 103 -7.73 9.92 2.84
C ALA A 103 -8.57 11.21 2.93
N ARG A 104 -8.88 11.85 1.80
CA ARG A 104 -9.80 13.00 1.79
C ARG A 104 -11.20 12.67 2.23
N SER A 105 -11.65 11.44 1.99
CA SER A 105 -13.02 11.00 2.32
C SER A 105 -13.09 9.50 2.67
N CYS A 106 -12.01 8.73 2.50
CA CYS A 106 -11.95 7.31 2.81
C CYS A 106 -11.24 7.05 4.14
N PRO A 107 -11.69 6.08 4.95
CA PRO A 107 -10.78 5.30 5.78
C PRO A 107 -9.77 4.58 4.88
N VAL A 108 -8.49 4.61 5.23
CA VAL A 108 -7.42 4.07 4.37
C VAL A 108 -6.59 3.06 5.13
N PHE A 109 -6.55 1.82 4.62
CA PHE A 109 -5.64 0.78 5.06
C PHE A 109 -4.39 0.74 4.18
N ALA A 110 -3.26 0.35 4.77
CA ALA A 110 -2.08 -0.06 4.01
C ALA A 110 -2.11 -1.58 3.82
N GLY A 111 -2.11 -2.01 2.56
CA GLY A 111 -2.12 -3.41 2.16
C GLY A 111 -0.93 -3.78 1.27
N ALA A 112 -0.43 -4.99 1.44
CA ALA A 112 0.63 -5.59 0.64
C ALA A 112 0.44 -7.11 0.61
N LEU A 113 1.29 -7.84 -0.11
CA LEU A 113 1.28 -9.31 -0.05
C LEU A 113 1.48 -9.84 1.36
N ILE A 114 2.38 -9.20 2.12
CA ILE A 114 2.78 -9.66 3.46
C ILE A 114 1.66 -9.58 4.51
N ASN A 115 0.55 -8.87 4.24
CA ASN A 115 -0.60 -8.78 5.13
C ASN A 115 -1.94 -8.86 4.39
N ALA A 116 -1.98 -9.50 3.23
CA ALA A 116 -3.13 -9.46 2.32
C ALA A 116 -4.44 -9.89 3.01
N ARG A 117 -4.39 -10.98 3.77
CA ARG A 117 -5.54 -11.51 4.52
C ARG A 117 -6.00 -10.54 5.61
N ALA A 118 -5.09 -10.03 6.43
CA ALA A 118 -5.44 -9.12 7.52
C ALA A 118 -6.01 -7.81 6.99
N ALA A 119 -5.39 -7.22 5.97
CA ALA A 119 -5.86 -5.98 5.33
C ALA A 119 -7.24 -6.18 4.67
N GLY A 120 -7.43 -7.28 3.93
CA GLY A 120 -8.70 -7.60 3.29
C GLY A 120 -9.83 -7.78 4.30
N ALA A 121 -9.61 -8.57 5.34
CA ALA A 121 -10.61 -8.82 6.39
C ALA A 121 -11.00 -7.52 7.11
N ALA A 122 -10.02 -6.75 7.62
CA ALA A 122 -10.30 -5.52 8.34
C ALA A 122 -11.02 -4.47 7.47
N ALA A 123 -10.61 -4.33 6.20
CA ALA A 123 -11.26 -3.42 5.28
C ALA A 123 -12.70 -3.84 4.93
N ALA A 124 -12.95 -5.13 4.75
CA ALA A 124 -14.29 -5.66 4.50
C ALA A 124 -15.22 -5.47 5.71
N ASP A 125 -14.73 -5.71 6.92
CA ASP A 125 -15.51 -5.50 8.14
C ASP A 125 -15.89 -4.03 8.30
N LEU A 126 -14.93 -3.12 8.12
CA LEU A 126 -15.19 -1.68 8.20
C LEU A 126 -16.16 -1.21 7.09
N ALA A 127 -16.05 -1.76 5.87
CA ALA A 127 -16.96 -1.43 4.77
C ALA A 127 -18.39 -1.87 5.08
N ARG A 128 -18.59 -3.06 5.68
CA ARG A 128 -19.89 -3.54 6.14
C ARG A 128 -20.46 -2.65 7.25
N GLU A 129 -19.67 -2.31 8.26
CA GLU A 129 -20.07 -1.43 9.37
C GLU A 129 -20.54 -0.06 8.87
N ARG A 130 -19.84 0.47 7.87
CA ARG A 130 -20.15 1.79 7.28
C ARG A 130 -21.21 1.73 6.19
N SER A 131 -21.65 0.55 5.77
CA SER A 131 -22.51 0.35 4.59
C SER A 131 -21.95 1.07 3.35
N SER A 132 -20.63 0.99 3.14
CA SER A 132 -19.89 1.63 2.05
C SER A 132 -19.29 0.60 1.10
N GLY A 133 -18.83 1.05 -0.08
CA GLY A 133 -18.02 0.24 -0.98
C GLY A 133 -16.61 -0.03 -0.43
N LEU A 134 -15.92 -0.99 -1.04
CA LEU A 134 -14.52 -1.30 -0.80
C LEU A 134 -13.73 -1.10 -2.10
N THR A 135 -12.65 -0.32 -2.03
CA THR A 135 -11.75 -0.13 -3.17
C THR A 135 -10.32 -0.50 -2.80
N VAL A 136 -9.75 -1.46 -3.53
CA VAL A 136 -8.31 -1.74 -3.48
C VAL A 136 -7.62 -0.91 -4.56
N ILE A 137 -6.61 -0.11 -4.18
CA ILE A 137 -5.94 0.85 -5.06
C ILE A 137 -4.49 0.43 -5.25
N ALA A 138 -4.20 -0.15 -6.40
CA ALA A 138 -2.82 -0.42 -6.83
C ALA A 138 -2.12 0.90 -7.18
N CYS A 139 -0.99 1.21 -6.56
CA CYS A 139 -0.32 2.50 -6.73
C CYS A 139 0.25 2.68 -8.12
N GLY A 140 0.89 1.65 -8.68
CA GLY A 140 1.67 1.77 -9.90
C GLY A 140 2.85 2.74 -9.76
N GLU A 141 3.60 2.91 -10.85
CA GLU A 141 4.80 3.73 -10.89
C GLU A 141 4.61 5.03 -11.67
N ARG A 142 5.34 6.05 -11.23
CA ARG A 142 5.44 7.37 -11.89
C ARG A 142 6.90 7.76 -12.05
N PRO A 143 7.29 8.45 -13.13
CA PRO A 143 8.62 9.01 -13.24
C PRO A 143 8.96 9.94 -12.06
N LEU A 144 10.14 9.74 -11.45
CA LEU A 144 10.58 10.44 -10.24
C LEU A 144 10.90 11.92 -10.44
N ASP A 145 11.07 12.38 -11.66
CA ASP A 145 11.61 13.69 -12.00
C ASP A 145 10.60 14.84 -12.05
N ARG A 146 9.30 14.56 -11.78
CA ARG A 146 8.21 15.54 -11.96
C ARG A 146 7.23 15.59 -10.80
N TRP A 147 7.71 15.90 -9.61
CA TRP A 147 6.90 16.00 -8.39
C TRP A 147 5.80 17.09 -8.41
N GLU A 148 5.97 18.13 -9.23
CA GLU A 148 5.20 19.35 -9.14
C GLU A 148 4.17 19.56 -10.27
N GLU A 149 4.23 18.80 -11.36
CA GLU A 149 3.30 18.98 -12.48
C GLU A 149 2.19 17.92 -12.48
N GLU A 150 0.96 18.34 -12.22
CA GLU A 150 -0.25 17.49 -12.38
C GLU A 150 -0.56 17.11 -13.84
N ARG A 151 0.30 17.47 -14.79
CA ARG A 151 0.06 17.30 -16.23
C ARG A 151 0.86 16.15 -16.80
N SER A 152 0.15 15.16 -17.34
CA SER A 152 0.62 14.03 -18.17
C SER A 152 1.81 13.26 -17.63
N TYR A 153 1.62 12.53 -16.53
CA TYR A 153 2.55 11.46 -16.16
C TYR A 153 2.27 10.22 -16.99
N GLU A 154 3.31 9.63 -17.55
CA GLU A 154 3.24 8.27 -18.05
C GLU A 154 3.07 7.34 -16.84
N PHE A 155 1.83 6.97 -16.57
CA PHE A 155 1.51 6.02 -15.52
C PHE A 155 1.88 4.61 -16.01
N ARG A 156 2.70 3.89 -15.24
CA ARG A 156 3.00 2.50 -15.49
C ARG A 156 2.29 1.61 -14.47
N PRO A 157 1.38 0.70 -14.91
CA PRO A 157 0.88 -0.35 -14.02
C PRO A 157 2.06 -1.20 -13.51
N ALA A 158 2.13 -1.40 -12.19
CA ALA A 158 3.14 -2.22 -11.55
C ALA A 158 2.57 -3.62 -11.27
N ILE A 159 3.22 -4.66 -11.78
CA ILE A 159 2.70 -6.02 -11.69
C ILE A 159 2.65 -6.52 -10.23
N GLU A 160 3.59 -6.12 -9.42
CA GLU A 160 3.63 -6.43 -7.98
C GLU A 160 2.45 -5.82 -7.23
N ASP A 161 2.06 -4.59 -7.55
CA ASP A 161 0.90 -3.93 -6.94
C ASP A 161 -0.41 -4.57 -7.42
N TRP A 162 -0.47 -4.98 -8.68
CA TRP A 162 -1.63 -5.70 -9.21
C TRP A 162 -1.80 -7.06 -8.52
N LEU A 163 -0.72 -7.82 -8.37
CA LEU A 163 -0.74 -9.11 -7.68
C LEU A 163 -1.04 -8.95 -6.18
N GLY A 164 -0.49 -7.93 -5.54
CA GLY A 164 -0.81 -7.58 -4.16
C GLY A 164 -2.28 -7.20 -3.97
N ALA A 165 -2.83 -6.39 -4.86
CA ALA A 165 -4.25 -6.06 -4.87
C ALA A 165 -5.12 -7.31 -5.09
N GLY A 166 -4.71 -8.19 -6.01
CA GLY A 166 -5.37 -9.48 -6.25
C GLY A 166 -5.38 -10.39 -5.03
N ALA A 167 -4.28 -10.42 -4.27
CA ALA A 167 -4.19 -11.19 -3.03
C ALA A 167 -5.16 -10.68 -1.96
N ILE A 168 -5.25 -9.36 -1.78
CA ILE A 168 -6.16 -8.72 -0.82
C ILE A 168 -7.62 -8.97 -1.22
N LEU A 169 -7.95 -8.81 -2.51
CA LEU A 169 -9.29 -9.09 -3.03
C LEU A 169 -9.67 -10.58 -2.88
N ALA A 170 -8.73 -11.48 -3.13
CA ALA A 170 -8.96 -12.92 -2.93
C ALA A 170 -9.27 -13.28 -1.46
N ALA A 171 -8.73 -12.54 -0.52
CA ALA A 171 -8.98 -12.72 0.91
C ALA A 171 -10.39 -12.31 1.36
N LEU A 172 -11.15 -11.59 0.53
CA LEU A 172 -12.56 -11.24 0.82
C LEU A 172 -13.51 -12.44 0.74
N GLY A 173 -13.09 -13.53 0.09
CA GLY A 173 -13.88 -14.73 -0.11
C GLY A 173 -14.75 -14.71 -1.38
N GLU A 174 -15.29 -15.88 -1.74
CA GLU A 174 -16.03 -16.07 -3.00
C GLU A 174 -17.41 -15.39 -2.99
N ASP A 175 -17.99 -15.15 -1.83
CA ASP A 175 -19.31 -14.52 -1.68
C ASP A 175 -19.27 -12.99 -1.75
N TYR A 176 -18.09 -12.38 -1.83
CA TYR A 176 -17.95 -10.93 -1.93
C TYR A 176 -18.11 -10.50 -3.40
N GLU A 177 -19.13 -9.67 -3.68
CA GLU A 177 -19.32 -9.13 -5.02
C GLU A 177 -18.14 -8.29 -5.47
N MET A 178 -17.67 -8.50 -6.69
CA MET A 178 -16.50 -7.83 -7.26
C MET A 178 -16.77 -7.32 -8.67
N THR A 179 -16.16 -6.17 -9.00
CA THR A 179 -16.14 -5.72 -10.41
C THR A 179 -15.26 -6.63 -11.27
N ALA A 180 -15.43 -6.56 -12.59
CA ALA A 180 -14.65 -7.39 -13.52
C ALA A 180 -13.13 -7.20 -13.35
N GLU A 181 -12.68 -5.98 -13.12
CA GLU A 181 -11.27 -5.65 -12.87
C GLU A 181 -10.76 -6.30 -11.59
N ALA A 182 -11.57 -6.30 -10.53
CA ALA A 182 -11.22 -6.96 -9.27
C ALA A 182 -11.12 -8.48 -9.44
N VAL A 183 -12.10 -9.08 -10.14
CA VAL A 183 -12.07 -10.53 -10.48
C VAL A 183 -10.82 -10.89 -11.28
N LEU A 184 -10.43 -10.08 -12.26
CA LEU A 184 -9.22 -10.33 -13.05
C LEU A 184 -7.95 -10.22 -12.21
N ALA A 185 -7.87 -9.30 -11.26
CA ALA A 185 -6.75 -9.20 -10.34
C ALA A 185 -6.64 -10.45 -9.43
N VAL A 186 -7.76 -10.92 -8.90
CA VAL A 186 -7.81 -12.19 -8.15
C VAL A 186 -7.30 -13.35 -8.99
N ARG A 187 -7.76 -13.47 -10.24
CA ARG A 187 -7.33 -14.55 -11.14
C ARG A 187 -5.84 -14.45 -11.49
N ALA A 188 -5.31 -13.24 -11.71
CA ALA A 188 -3.88 -13.02 -11.94
C ALA A 188 -3.05 -13.49 -10.74
N PHE A 189 -3.43 -13.08 -9.52
CA PHE A 189 -2.78 -13.53 -8.29
C PHE A 189 -2.83 -15.06 -8.13
N GLN A 190 -4.01 -15.65 -8.28
CA GLN A 190 -4.18 -17.12 -8.16
C GLN A 190 -3.33 -17.88 -9.19
N SER A 191 -3.25 -17.36 -10.43
CA SER A 191 -2.45 -17.96 -11.50
C SER A 191 -0.94 -17.84 -11.27
N ALA A 192 -0.49 -16.81 -10.53
CA ALA A 192 0.91 -16.67 -10.17
C ALA A 192 1.39 -17.83 -9.27
N GLY A 193 0.54 -18.27 -8.32
CA GLY A 193 0.79 -19.45 -7.49
C GLY A 193 2.23 -19.53 -6.95
N PRO A 194 2.92 -20.65 -7.14
CA PRO A 194 4.31 -20.83 -6.69
C PRO A 194 5.33 -19.89 -7.37
N MET A 195 4.96 -19.30 -8.50
CA MET A 195 5.82 -18.38 -9.24
C MET A 195 5.73 -16.93 -8.75
N LEU A 196 4.86 -16.61 -7.78
CA LEU A 196 4.61 -15.25 -7.31
C LEU A 196 5.90 -14.47 -7.02
N GLY A 197 6.78 -15.03 -6.18
CA GLY A 197 8.05 -14.39 -5.85
C GLY A 197 8.98 -14.20 -7.05
N ALA A 198 9.01 -15.18 -7.97
CA ALA A 198 9.82 -15.09 -9.19
C ALA A 198 9.26 -14.01 -10.16
N LEU A 199 7.95 -13.90 -10.30
CA LEU A 199 7.31 -12.87 -11.12
C LEU A 199 7.62 -11.48 -10.59
N ILE A 200 7.55 -11.27 -9.26
CA ILE A 200 7.86 -9.98 -8.63
C ILE A 200 9.37 -9.67 -8.77
N ALA A 201 10.24 -10.64 -8.55
CA ALA A 201 11.68 -10.44 -8.68
C ALA A 201 12.13 -10.07 -10.10
N ASN A 202 11.41 -10.57 -11.12
CA ASN A 202 11.66 -10.27 -12.53
C ASN A 202 10.77 -9.15 -13.09
N SER A 203 9.94 -8.52 -12.26
CA SER A 203 9.22 -7.31 -12.65
C SER A 203 10.18 -6.14 -12.87
N GLU A 204 9.75 -5.12 -13.60
CA GLU A 204 10.55 -3.93 -13.81
C GLU A 204 10.95 -3.27 -12.48
N SER A 205 10.01 -3.13 -11.53
CA SER A 205 10.29 -2.58 -10.19
C SER A 205 11.22 -3.48 -9.37
N GLY A 206 11.08 -4.81 -9.48
CA GLY A 206 11.98 -5.77 -8.81
C GLY A 206 13.41 -5.66 -9.33
N LEU A 207 13.60 -5.63 -10.64
CA LEU A 207 14.91 -5.46 -11.27
C LEU A 207 15.53 -4.10 -10.92
N GLU A 208 14.73 -3.03 -10.94
CA GLU A 208 15.17 -1.69 -10.53
C GLU A 208 15.68 -1.65 -9.07
N LEU A 209 15.05 -2.38 -8.15
CA LEU A 209 15.53 -2.50 -6.77
C LEU A 209 16.87 -3.23 -6.70
N VAL A 210 17.06 -4.28 -7.48
CA VAL A 210 18.36 -4.99 -7.57
C VAL A 210 19.46 -4.05 -8.08
N GLU A 211 19.18 -3.29 -9.15
CA GLU A 211 20.12 -2.31 -9.71
C GLU A 211 20.49 -1.21 -8.70
N LYS A 212 19.55 -0.80 -7.85
CA LYS A 212 19.75 0.19 -6.78
C LYS A 212 20.41 -0.40 -5.52
N GLY A 213 20.83 -1.68 -5.52
CA GLY A 213 21.41 -2.36 -4.37
C GLY A 213 20.42 -2.58 -3.22
N ARG A 214 19.15 -2.80 -3.55
CA ARG A 214 18.03 -3.06 -2.61
C ARG A 214 17.29 -4.36 -2.91
N GLY A 215 17.97 -5.28 -3.60
CA GLY A 215 17.36 -6.55 -4.03
C GLY A 215 16.90 -7.44 -2.87
N GLU A 216 17.49 -7.28 -1.68
CA GLU A 216 17.09 -8.01 -0.47
C GLU A 216 15.66 -7.71 0.01
N ASP A 217 15.09 -6.56 -0.36
CA ASP A 217 13.72 -6.22 -0.03
C ASP A 217 12.70 -7.05 -0.83
N VAL A 218 13.05 -7.47 -2.04
CA VAL A 218 12.11 -8.16 -2.94
C VAL A 218 11.60 -9.47 -2.36
N PRO A 219 12.45 -10.42 -1.90
CA PRO A 219 11.95 -11.65 -1.30
C PRO A 219 11.15 -11.42 -0.01
N TYR A 220 11.44 -10.37 0.75
CA TYR A 220 10.64 -10.00 1.92
C TYR A 220 9.23 -9.54 1.51
N CYS A 221 9.15 -8.58 0.59
CA CYS A 221 7.87 -8.03 0.11
C CYS A 221 7.02 -9.04 -0.66
N SER A 222 7.63 -10.12 -1.17
CA SER A 222 6.94 -11.18 -1.92
C SER A 222 6.35 -12.29 -1.05
N GLN A 223 6.59 -12.26 0.27
CA GLN A 223 5.97 -13.22 1.19
C GLN A 223 4.46 -12.99 1.24
N LEU A 224 3.71 -14.08 1.36
CA LEU A 224 2.26 -13.98 1.51
C LEU A 224 1.89 -14.15 2.99
N ASP A 225 1.11 -13.18 3.53
CA ASP A 225 0.52 -13.23 4.88
C ASP A 225 1.54 -13.51 6.01
N SER A 226 2.75 -12.95 5.90
CA SER A 226 3.78 -13.06 6.94
C SER A 226 3.52 -12.17 8.15
N HIS A 227 2.59 -11.21 8.04
CA HIS A 227 2.17 -10.31 9.11
C HIS A 227 0.64 -10.32 9.27
N ASP A 228 0.19 -10.29 10.53
CA ASP A 228 -1.24 -10.32 10.89
C ASP A 228 -1.67 -8.96 11.46
N VAL A 229 -1.35 -7.88 10.73
CA VAL A 229 -1.72 -6.50 11.08
C VAL A 229 -2.36 -5.81 9.89
N ALA A 230 -3.34 -4.95 10.14
CA ALA A 230 -4.01 -4.14 9.15
C ALA A 230 -3.82 -2.64 9.49
N PRO A 231 -2.71 -2.01 9.07
CA PRO A 231 -2.47 -0.61 9.40
C PRO A 231 -3.57 0.29 8.84
N LEU A 232 -4.28 1.00 9.73
CA LEU A 232 -5.30 1.99 9.40
C LEU A 232 -4.74 3.40 9.60
N LEU A 233 -5.06 4.30 8.68
CA LEU A 233 -4.68 5.71 8.77
C LEU A 233 -5.62 6.43 9.75
N ILE A 234 -5.10 6.80 10.92
CA ILE A 234 -5.78 7.51 12.00
C ILE A 234 -5.01 8.79 12.27
N ASP A 235 -5.68 9.95 12.26
CA ASP A 235 -5.07 11.26 12.52
C ASP A 235 -3.81 11.53 11.68
N GLY A 236 -3.80 11.06 10.45
CA GLY A 236 -2.71 11.26 9.50
C GLY A 236 -1.53 10.28 9.62
N ALA A 237 -1.63 9.26 10.48
CA ALA A 237 -0.60 8.23 10.63
C ALA A 237 -1.19 6.82 10.58
N PHE A 238 -0.45 5.89 10.01
CA PHE A 238 -0.78 4.47 10.07
C PHE A 238 -0.44 3.90 11.43
N ALA A 239 -1.41 3.25 12.06
CA ALA A 239 -1.31 2.54 13.32
C ALA A 239 -2.10 1.21 13.23
N PRO A 240 -1.98 0.28 14.19
CA PRO A 240 -2.84 -0.89 14.23
C PRO A 240 -4.32 -0.49 14.26
N SER A 241 -5.17 -1.21 13.49
CA SER A 241 -6.63 -1.01 13.46
C SER A 241 -7.31 -1.56 14.70
#